data_ec6a4a74cac63b8763d0f9e4c60f2c3d
#
_entry.id   ec6a4a74cac63b8763d0f9e4c60f2c3d
#
_cell.length_a   1.000
_cell.length_b   1.000
_cell.length_c   1.000
_cell.angle_alpha   90.00
_cell.angle_beta   90.00
_cell.angle_gamma   90.00
#
_symmetry.space_group_name_H-M   'P 1'
#
loop_
_entity.id
_entity.type
_entity.pdbx_description
1 polymer ?
#
loop_
_entity_poly.entity_id
_entity_poly.type
_entity_poly.pdbx_seq_one_letter_code
_entity_poly.pdbx_strand_id
1 'polypeptide(L)'
;MQPPSIEIPDAPVGSTGESLQAARMVRFAALRYRVWQLWRSVLPHQVGQEERAALDAILPTGGARRLFAAMSASDQHHSLMVYRALRDRGCTDAEMLTAALLHDSGKGSGRVPLWVRPAVVLTHAFLPGVLSWLVQNDRSRWRRPFYNAWHHADIGAELAAAAGLSPRTVLLIRTHHQPNGPAAELHAVDDGL
;
A
#
# COMPACT_ATOMS: atom_id res chain seq x y z
N MET A 1 38.29 44.93 -30.95
CA MET A 1 37.23 44.97 -29.89
C MET A 1 36.95 43.54 -29.54
N GLN A 2 37.62 43.01 -28.47
CA GLN A 2 37.45 41.63 -27.97
C GLN A 2 36.25 41.56 -27.01
N PRO A 3 35.43 40.49 -27.04
CA PRO A 3 34.33 40.34 -26.10
C PRO A 3 34.87 39.97 -24.70
N PRO A 4 34.18 40.39 -23.63
CA PRO A 4 34.61 40.11 -22.25
C PRO A 4 34.53 38.63 -21.92
N SER A 5 35.59 38.13 -21.28
CA SER A 5 35.65 36.76 -20.72
C SER A 5 34.67 36.66 -19.57
N ILE A 6 33.73 35.72 -19.68
CA ILE A 6 32.83 35.33 -18.59
C ILE A 6 33.61 34.36 -17.69
N GLU A 7 34.04 34.81 -16.52
CA GLU A 7 34.52 33.95 -15.45
C GLU A 7 33.31 33.14 -14.91
N ILE A 8 33.36 31.84 -15.08
CA ILE A 8 32.42 30.89 -14.43
C ILE A 8 32.93 30.72 -13.00
N PRO A 9 32.17 31.11 -11.97
CA PRO A 9 32.59 30.84 -10.60
C PRO A 9 32.59 29.32 -10.35
N ASP A 10 33.74 28.86 -9.81
CA ASP A 10 33.87 27.47 -9.34
C ASP A 10 32.75 27.12 -8.38
N ALA A 11 32.02 26.07 -8.72
CA ALA A 11 30.99 25.47 -7.84
C ALA A 11 31.69 25.02 -6.55
N PRO A 12 31.15 25.33 -5.35
CA PRO A 12 31.73 24.86 -4.10
C PRO A 12 31.72 23.34 -4.08
N VAL A 13 32.89 22.73 -4.01
CA VAL A 13 33.08 21.30 -3.73
C VAL A 13 32.61 21.07 -2.30
N GLY A 14 31.28 20.87 -2.12
CA GLY A 14 30.70 20.43 -0.86
C GLY A 14 31.29 19.08 -0.50
N SER A 15 31.84 18.96 0.70
CA SER A 15 32.50 17.75 1.17
C SER A 15 31.54 16.55 1.05
N THR A 16 32.03 15.43 0.54
CA THR A 16 31.33 14.16 0.38
C THR A 16 30.62 13.69 1.69
N GLY A 17 31.03 14.21 2.84
CA GLY A 17 30.41 13.97 4.13
C GLY A 17 29.06 14.64 4.35
N GLU A 18 28.87 15.88 3.90
CA GLU A 18 27.61 16.63 4.08
C GLU A 18 26.50 16.10 3.19
N SER A 19 26.82 15.70 1.96
CA SER A 19 25.85 15.09 1.06
C SER A 19 25.38 13.71 1.55
N LEU A 20 26.26 12.91 2.15
CA LEU A 20 25.92 11.63 2.76
C LEU A 20 25.09 11.82 4.04
N GLN A 21 25.37 12.85 4.85
CA GLN A 21 24.55 13.18 6.03
C GLN A 21 23.17 13.67 5.64
N ALA A 22 23.04 14.54 4.64
CA ALA A 22 21.76 15.00 4.12
C ALA A 22 20.91 13.83 3.56
N ALA A 23 21.52 12.93 2.78
CA ALA A 23 20.86 11.74 2.27
C ALA A 23 20.40 10.78 3.38
N ARG A 24 21.20 10.62 4.45
CA ARG A 24 20.81 9.84 5.63
C ARG A 24 19.64 10.50 6.38
N MET A 25 19.66 11.82 6.59
CA MET A 25 18.58 12.55 7.27
C MET A 25 17.26 12.46 6.49
N VAL A 26 17.28 12.58 5.16
CA VAL A 26 16.09 12.41 4.31
C VAL A 26 15.55 10.98 4.43
N ARG A 27 16.42 9.96 4.41
CA ARG A 27 16.01 8.56 4.61
C ARG A 27 15.42 8.32 6.00
N PHE A 28 16.01 8.91 7.06
CA PHE A 28 15.47 8.82 8.42
C PHE A 28 14.13 9.54 8.58
N ALA A 29 13.96 10.71 7.95
CA ALA A 29 12.70 11.44 7.94
C ALA A 29 11.60 10.65 7.22
N ALA A 30 11.89 10.09 6.06
CA ALA A 30 10.97 9.23 5.31
C ALA A 30 10.60 7.95 6.10
N LEU A 31 11.57 7.34 6.78
CA LEU A 31 11.33 6.17 7.63
C LEU A 31 10.44 6.52 8.84
N ARG A 32 10.73 7.63 9.53
CA ARG A 32 9.89 8.12 10.65
C ARG A 32 8.48 8.43 10.20
N TYR A 33 8.30 9.04 9.03
CA TYR A 33 7.00 9.32 8.45
C TYR A 33 6.23 8.03 8.14
N ARG A 34 6.87 7.03 7.53
CA ARG A 34 6.25 5.71 7.25
C ARG A 34 5.93 4.93 8.53
N VAL A 35 6.79 5.00 9.54
CA VAL A 35 6.50 4.41 10.87
C VAL A 35 5.32 5.12 11.54
N TRP A 36 5.21 6.44 11.41
CA TRP A 36 4.10 7.22 11.95
C TRP A 36 2.78 6.94 11.20
N GLN A 37 2.82 6.83 9.86
CA GLN A 37 1.66 6.37 9.06
C GLN A 37 1.19 4.98 9.49
N LEU A 38 2.13 4.04 9.66
CA LEU A 38 1.84 2.70 10.19
C LEU A 38 1.20 2.76 11.58
N TRP A 39 1.66 3.64 12.46
CA TRP A 39 1.10 3.82 13.80
C TRP A 39 -0.33 4.38 13.76
N ARG A 40 -0.61 5.33 12.89
CA ARG A 40 -1.96 5.87 12.70
C ARG A 40 -2.95 4.83 12.14
N SER A 41 -2.50 3.97 11.26
CA SER A 41 -3.34 2.90 10.70
C SER A 41 -3.63 1.75 11.68
N VAL A 42 -2.95 1.72 12.83
CA VAL A 42 -3.11 0.68 13.86
C VAL A 42 -4.18 1.03 14.90
N LEU A 43 -4.63 2.29 14.97
CA LEU A 43 -5.69 2.66 15.90
C LEU A 43 -6.99 1.93 15.51
N PRO A 44 -7.60 1.16 16.43
CA PRO A 44 -8.82 0.42 16.14
C PRO A 44 -9.96 1.39 15.87
N HIS A 45 -10.28 1.60 14.61
CA HIS A 45 -11.50 2.28 14.21
C HIS A 45 -12.54 1.22 13.88
N GLN A 46 -13.59 1.16 14.66
CA GLN A 46 -14.73 0.29 14.35
C GLN A 46 -15.55 0.96 13.26
N VAL A 47 -15.73 0.25 12.14
CA VAL A 47 -16.66 0.67 11.08
C VAL A 47 -18.06 0.77 11.68
N GLY A 48 -18.66 1.95 11.66
CA GLY A 48 -19.99 2.21 12.19
C GLY A 48 -21.09 1.43 11.46
N GLN A 49 -22.27 1.29 12.06
CA GLN A 49 -23.39 0.58 11.43
C GLN A 49 -23.85 1.26 10.13
N GLU A 50 -23.89 2.59 10.09
CA GLU A 50 -24.24 3.37 8.89
C GLU A 50 -23.22 3.16 7.77
N GLU A 51 -21.95 3.09 8.11
CA GLU A 51 -20.85 2.82 7.19
C GLU A 51 -20.93 1.41 6.60
N ARG A 52 -21.33 0.42 7.41
CA ARG A 52 -21.58 -0.95 6.94
C ARG A 52 -22.75 -1.02 5.98
N ALA A 53 -23.84 -0.32 6.26
CA ALA A 53 -24.98 -0.25 5.35
C ALA A 53 -24.62 0.40 4.00
N ALA A 54 -23.81 1.46 4.02
CA ALA A 54 -23.29 2.08 2.80
C ALA A 54 -22.38 1.13 2.02
N LEU A 55 -21.50 0.36 2.70
CA LEU A 55 -20.65 -0.65 2.09
C LEU A 55 -21.46 -1.78 1.44
N ASP A 56 -22.54 -2.21 2.07
CA ASP A 56 -23.43 -3.23 1.53
C ASP A 56 -24.12 -2.81 0.22
N ALA A 57 -24.34 -1.50 0.05
CA ALA A 57 -24.86 -0.94 -1.19
C ALA A 57 -23.81 -0.83 -2.30
N ILE A 58 -22.52 -0.67 -1.96
CA ILE A 58 -21.41 -0.46 -2.91
C ILE A 58 -20.81 -1.80 -3.35
N LEU A 59 -20.67 -2.77 -2.42
CA LEU A 59 -20.08 -4.05 -2.74
C LEU A 59 -21.07 -4.92 -3.52
N PRO A 60 -20.77 -5.31 -4.78
CA PRO A 60 -21.75 -5.81 -5.72
C PRO A 60 -22.24 -7.23 -5.41
N THR A 61 -21.47 -8.01 -4.66
CA THR A 61 -21.80 -9.41 -4.37
C THR A 61 -21.71 -9.72 -2.87
N GLY A 62 -22.47 -10.75 -2.44
CA GLY A 62 -22.32 -11.29 -1.08
C GLY A 62 -20.90 -11.84 -0.81
N GLY A 63 -20.20 -12.28 -1.87
CA GLY A 63 -18.80 -12.68 -1.80
C GLY A 63 -17.89 -11.50 -1.46
N ALA A 64 -18.05 -10.37 -2.15
CA ALA A 64 -17.30 -9.14 -1.90
C ALA A 64 -17.51 -8.63 -0.46
N ARG A 65 -18.75 -8.61 0.02
CA ARG A 65 -19.08 -8.22 1.40
C ARG A 65 -18.42 -9.13 2.44
N ARG A 66 -18.45 -10.45 2.24
CA ARG A 66 -17.75 -11.39 3.13
C ARG A 66 -16.23 -11.18 3.09
N LEU A 67 -15.67 -10.90 1.91
CA LEU A 67 -14.25 -10.65 1.75
C LEU A 67 -13.82 -9.39 2.52
N PHE A 68 -14.56 -8.28 2.41
CA PHE A 68 -14.33 -7.07 3.19
C PHE A 68 -14.46 -7.33 4.71
N ALA A 69 -15.53 -8.01 5.13
CA ALA A 69 -15.76 -8.33 6.54
C ALA A 69 -14.68 -9.26 7.14
N ALA A 70 -13.99 -10.05 6.31
CA ALA A 70 -12.89 -10.90 6.74
C ALA A 70 -11.55 -10.16 6.91
N MET A 71 -11.44 -8.91 6.49
CA MET A 71 -10.26 -8.07 6.68
C MET A 71 -10.11 -7.65 8.15
N SER A 72 -8.90 -7.30 8.58
CA SER A 72 -8.71 -6.71 9.91
C SER A 72 -9.40 -5.34 10.01
N ALA A 73 -9.80 -4.92 11.21
CA ALA A 73 -10.43 -3.61 11.42
C ALA A 73 -9.53 -2.45 10.92
N SER A 74 -8.23 -2.59 11.04
CA SER A 74 -7.25 -1.62 10.51
C SER A 74 -7.28 -1.57 8.98
N ASP A 75 -7.32 -2.74 8.32
CA ASP A 75 -7.33 -2.80 6.85
C ASP A 75 -8.68 -2.32 6.29
N GLN A 76 -9.80 -2.64 6.97
CA GLN A 76 -11.11 -2.10 6.62
C GLN A 76 -11.14 -0.58 6.70
N HIS A 77 -10.60 0.00 7.80
CA HIS A 77 -10.53 1.44 7.98
C HIS A 77 -9.66 2.10 6.90
N HIS A 78 -8.47 1.54 6.62
CA HIS A 78 -7.58 2.03 5.57
C HIS A 78 -8.27 1.99 4.19
N SER A 79 -8.87 0.87 3.83
CA SER A 79 -9.60 0.72 2.56
C SER A 79 -10.77 1.71 2.41
N LEU A 80 -11.45 2.03 3.51
CA LEU A 80 -12.47 3.09 3.52
C LEU A 80 -11.87 4.48 3.31
N MET A 81 -10.71 4.77 3.88
CA MET A 81 -10.02 6.05 3.63
C MET A 81 -9.62 6.19 2.16
N VAL A 82 -9.05 5.13 1.57
CA VAL A 82 -8.70 5.08 0.13
C VAL A 82 -9.95 5.28 -0.74
N TYR A 83 -11.04 4.57 -0.44
CA TYR A 83 -12.32 4.72 -1.12
C TYR A 83 -12.83 6.17 -1.09
N ARG A 84 -12.85 6.80 0.10
CA ARG A 84 -13.30 8.18 0.26
C ARG A 84 -12.41 9.15 -0.50
N ALA A 85 -11.12 9.01 -0.41
CA ALA A 85 -10.18 9.87 -1.11
C ALA A 85 -10.31 9.78 -2.64
N LEU A 86 -10.61 8.60 -3.20
CA LEU A 86 -10.96 8.45 -4.62
C LEU A 86 -12.27 9.17 -4.96
N ARG A 87 -13.30 9.02 -4.12
CA ARG A 87 -14.58 9.71 -4.28
C ARG A 87 -14.41 11.24 -4.25
N ASP A 88 -13.63 11.75 -3.33
CA ASP A 88 -13.35 13.19 -3.17
C ASP A 88 -12.57 13.74 -4.38
N ARG A 89 -11.79 12.90 -5.06
CA ARG A 89 -11.13 13.23 -6.34
C ARG A 89 -12.07 13.11 -7.56
N GLY A 90 -13.35 12.78 -7.35
CA GLY A 90 -14.36 12.68 -8.40
C GLY A 90 -14.45 11.31 -9.07
N CYS A 91 -13.77 10.26 -8.56
CA CYS A 91 -13.90 8.93 -9.11
C CYS A 91 -15.34 8.41 -8.96
N THR A 92 -15.95 8.02 -10.08
CA THR A 92 -17.30 7.42 -10.15
C THR A 92 -17.29 5.99 -10.67
N ASP A 93 -16.11 5.46 -11.00
CA ASP A 93 -15.92 4.11 -11.50
C ASP A 93 -16.20 3.08 -10.40
N ALA A 94 -17.33 2.37 -10.51
CA ALA A 94 -17.77 1.40 -9.51
C ALA A 94 -16.76 0.26 -9.29
N GLU A 95 -16.04 -0.17 -10.35
CA GLU A 95 -15.06 -1.24 -10.23
C GLU A 95 -13.77 -0.76 -9.55
N MET A 96 -13.34 0.48 -9.83
CA MET A 96 -12.21 1.12 -9.14
C MET A 96 -12.53 1.31 -7.64
N LEU A 97 -13.72 1.78 -7.32
CA LEU A 97 -14.17 1.97 -5.95
C LEU A 97 -14.32 0.64 -5.20
N THR A 98 -14.79 -0.42 -5.87
CA THR A 98 -14.82 -1.78 -5.31
C THR A 98 -13.40 -2.30 -5.07
N ALA A 99 -12.48 -2.07 -6.02
CA ALA A 99 -11.08 -2.44 -5.87
C ALA A 99 -10.43 -1.68 -4.71
N ALA A 100 -10.73 -0.41 -4.51
CA ALA A 100 -10.25 0.38 -3.37
C ALA A 100 -10.68 -0.19 -2.02
N LEU A 101 -11.90 -0.73 -1.93
CA LEU A 101 -12.37 -1.37 -0.70
C LEU A 101 -11.73 -2.74 -0.43
N LEU A 102 -11.23 -3.42 -1.48
CA LEU A 102 -10.79 -4.83 -1.38
C LEU A 102 -9.31 -5.04 -1.70
N HIS A 103 -8.53 -3.99 -2.05
CA HIS A 103 -7.14 -4.13 -2.48
C HIS A 103 -6.26 -4.85 -1.46
N ASP A 104 -6.54 -4.65 -0.19
CA ASP A 104 -5.82 -5.21 0.95
C ASP A 104 -6.39 -6.55 1.48
N SER A 105 -7.43 -7.09 0.86
CA SER A 105 -8.10 -8.32 1.31
C SER A 105 -7.18 -9.54 1.40
N GLY A 106 -6.12 -9.58 0.60
CA GLY A 106 -5.13 -10.65 0.62
C GLY A 106 -4.22 -10.67 1.86
N LYS A 107 -4.17 -9.60 2.67
CA LYS A 107 -3.45 -9.58 3.95
C LYS A 107 -4.10 -10.54 4.98
N GLY A 108 -5.39 -10.80 4.86
CA GLY A 108 -6.17 -11.74 5.68
C GLY A 108 -6.45 -11.25 7.10
N SER A 109 -7.55 -11.71 7.70
CA SER A 109 -7.93 -11.38 9.08
C SER A 109 -6.93 -11.98 10.09
N GLY A 110 -6.18 -11.12 10.78
CA GLY A 110 -5.27 -11.54 11.85
C GLY A 110 -4.09 -12.44 11.46
N ARG A 111 -3.90 -12.69 10.15
CA ARG A 111 -2.84 -13.57 9.63
C ARG A 111 -1.50 -12.87 9.48
N VAL A 112 -1.50 -11.55 9.39
CA VAL A 112 -0.28 -10.74 9.34
C VAL A 112 -0.17 -9.93 10.62
N PRO A 113 0.67 -10.33 11.59
CA PRO A 113 0.90 -9.55 12.79
C PRO A 113 1.40 -8.13 12.44
N LEU A 114 0.98 -7.14 13.22
CA LEU A 114 1.29 -5.71 12.97
C LEU A 114 2.79 -5.43 12.81
N TRP A 115 3.64 -6.15 13.56
CA TRP A 115 5.09 -6.00 13.48
C TRP A 115 5.71 -6.53 12.18
N VAL A 116 5.02 -7.40 11.43
CA VAL A 116 5.51 -7.94 10.14
C VAL A 116 5.55 -6.85 9.07
N ARG A 117 4.61 -5.91 9.08
CA ARG A 117 4.55 -4.82 8.10
C ARG A 117 5.83 -3.96 8.13
N PRO A 118 6.24 -3.36 9.27
CA PRO A 118 7.51 -2.65 9.34
C PRO A 118 8.71 -3.57 9.09
N ALA A 119 8.66 -4.83 9.51
CA ALA A 119 9.75 -5.78 9.27
C ALA A 119 9.95 -6.04 7.77
N VAL A 120 8.87 -6.20 6.97
CA VAL A 120 8.96 -6.34 5.51
C VAL A 120 9.58 -5.09 4.87
N VAL A 121 9.12 -3.90 5.26
CA VAL A 121 9.65 -2.62 4.73
C VAL A 121 11.13 -2.46 5.04
N LEU A 122 11.54 -2.72 6.29
CA LEU A 122 12.94 -2.64 6.70
C LEU A 122 13.81 -3.69 6.03
N THR A 123 13.32 -4.94 5.93
CA THR A 123 14.05 -6.02 5.28
C THR A 123 14.20 -5.76 3.78
N HIS A 124 13.17 -5.22 3.13
CA HIS A 124 13.25 -4.81 1.72
C HIS A 124 14.30 -3.70 1.52
N ALA A 125 14.33 -2.71 2.41
CA ALA A 125 15.23 -1.55 2.28
C ALA A 125 16.70 -1.89 2.58
N PHE A 126 16.97 -2.79 3.53
CA PHE A 126 18.31 -3.03 4.05
C PHE A 126 18.86 -4.44 3.76
N LEU A 127 18.02 -5.44 3.58
CA LEU A 127 18.38 -6.85 3.45
C LEU A 127 17.53 -7.56 2.37
N PRO A 128 17.55 -7.12 1.10
CA PRO A 128 16.66 -7.65 0.06
C PRO A 128 16.81 -9.16 -0.16
N GLY A 129 18.02 -9.71 -0.01
CA GLY A 129 18.26 -11.17 -0.11
C GLY A 129 17.56 -11.96 1.00
N VAL A 130 17.51 -11.43 2.22
CA VAL A 130 16.77 -12.04 3.34
C VAL A 130 15.27 -11.99 3.08
N LEU A 131 14.76 -10.87 2.58
CA LEU A 131 13.35 -10.77 2.21
C LEU A 131 12.98 -11.78 1.13
N SER A 132 13.77 -11.87 0.06
CA SER A 132 13.52 -12.85 -1.02
C SER A 132 13.45 -14.27 -0.47
N TRP A 133 14.31 -14.64 0.48
CA TRP A 133 14.27 -15.94 1.13
C TRP A 133 13.02 -16.10 2.03
N LEU A 134 12.60 -15.04 2.76
CA LEU A 134 11.42 -15.07 3.63
C LEU A 134 10.12 -15.27 2.85
N VAL A 135 9.99 -14.67 1.66
CA VAL A 135 8.75 -14.64 0.88
C VAL A 135 8.65 -15.73 -0.19
N GLN A 136 9.64 -16.65 -0.28
CA GLN A 136 9.67 -17.69 -1.32
C GLN A 136 8.55 -18.73 -1.21
N ASN A 137 8.09 -19.03 0.01
CA ASN A 137 7.00 -20.00 0.20
C ASN A 137 6.22 -19.78 1.50
N ASP A 138 4.99 -20.26 1.52
CA ASP A 138 4.06 -20.20 2.65
C ASP A 138 4.06 -21.44 3.54
N ARG A 139 4.87 -22.46 3.23
CA ARG A 139 4.87 -23.78 3.92
C ARG A 139 5.25 -23.67 5.39
N SER A 140 6.08 -22.70 5.74
CA SER A 140 6.54 -22.49 7.10
C SER A 140 5.63 -21.54 7.86
N ARG A 141 5.00 -21.99 8.96
CA ARG A 141 4.04 -21.18 9.76
C ARG A 141 4.57 -19.81 10.16
N TRP A 142 5.86 -19.70 10.49
CA TRP A 142 6.46 -18.43 10.92
C TRP A 142 6.81 -17.50 9.74
N ARG A 143 7.00 -18.03 8.50
CA ARG A 143 7.27 -17.26 7.28
C ARG A 143 6.00 -16.81 6.56
N ARG A 144 4.89 -17.51 6.77
CA ARG A 144 3.60 -17.25 6.14
C ARG A 144 3.12 -15.80 6.26
N PRO A 145 3.30 -15.10 7.40
CA PRO A 145 2.95 -13.68 7.48
C PRO A 145 3.76 -12.78 6.54
N PHE A 146 5.05 -13.07 6.33
CA PHE A 146 5.90 -12.34 5.37
C PHE A 146 5.49 -12.63 3.94
N TYR A 147 5.23 -13.89 3.62
CA TYR A 147 4.70 -14.30 2.32
C TYR A 147 3.38 -13.59 2.01
N ASN A 148 2.42 -13.63 2.92
CA ASN A 148 1.13 -12.98 2.75
C ASN A 148 1.26 -11.45 2.59
N ALA A 149 2.12 -10.81 3.38
CA ALA A 149 2.35 -9.37 3.28
C ALA A 149 2.98 -8.98 1.93
N TRP A 150 3.81 -9.82 1.34
CA TRP A 150 4.45 -9.57 0.06
C TRP A 150 3.55 -9.87 -1.13
N HIS A 151 2.79 -10.95 -1.06
CA HIS A 151 1.93 -11.45 -2.15
C HIS A 151 0.45 -11.08 -1.99
N HIS A 152 0.11 -10.14 -1.08
CA HIS A 152 -1.29 -9.85 -0.78
C HIS A 152 -2.08 -9.34 -1.99
N ALA A 153 -1.46 -8.67 -2.95
CA ALA A 153 -2.12 -8.20 -4.16
C ALA A 153 -2.62 -9.39 -5.02
N ASP A 154 -1.76 -10.41 -5.23
CA ASP A 154 -2.13 -11.62 -5.97
C ASP A 154 -3.16 -12.45 -5.20
N ILE A 155 -2.93 -12.67 -3.90
CA ILE A 155 -3.87 -13.39 -3.02
C ILE A 155 -5.24 -12.69 -3.00
N GLY A 156 -5.26 -11.37 -2.86
CA GLY A 156 -6.48 -10.57 -2.87
C GLY A 156 -7.23 -10.66 -4.20
N ALA A 157 -6.50 -10.66 -5.32
CA ALA A 157 -7.07 -10.83 -6.65
C ALA A 157 -7.72 -12.23 -6.84
N GLU A 158 -7.07 -13.28 -6.35
CA GLU A 158 -7.62 -14.65 -6.38
C GLU A 158 -8.89 -14.76 -5.51
N LEU A 159 -8.86 -14.18 -4.31
CA LEU A 159 -10.03 -14.13 -3.42
C LEU A 159 -11.18 -13.32 -4.05
N ALA A 160 -10.87 -12.21 -4.72
CA ALA A 160 -11.84 -11.38 -5.43
C ALA A 160 -12.49 -12.13 -6.60
N ALA A 161 -11.70 -12.87 -7.38
CA ALA A 161 -12.20 -13.73 -8.45
C ALA A 161 -13.12 -14.83 -7.90
N ALA A 162 -12.71 -15.50 -6.82
CA ALA A 162 -13.53 -16.52 -6.13
C ALA A 162 -14.81 -15.92 -5.51
N ALA A 163 -14.81 -14.63 -5.15
CA ALA A 163 -15.97 -13.89 -4.66
C ALA A 163 -16.95 -13.46 -5.79
N GLY A 164 -16.63 -13.74 -7.06
CA GLY A 164 -17.46 -13.42 -8.22
C GLY A 164 -17.35 -11.98 -8.69
N LEU A 165 -16.23 -11.31 -8.42
CA LEU A 165 -15.96 -9.97 -8.94
C LEU A 165 -15.54 -9.99 -10.40
N SER A 166 -15.73 -8.86 -11.09
CA SER A 166 -15.38 -8.74 -12.50
C SER A 166 -13.89 -8.92 -12.77
N PRO A 167 -13.49 -9.38 -13.97
CA PRO A 167 -12.08 -9.49 -14.35
C PRO A 167 -11.31 -8.17 -14.20
N ARG A 168 -11.99 -7.02 -14.44
CA ARG A 168 -11.39 -5.71 -14.31
C ARG A 168 -11.12 -5.35 -12.84
N THR A 169 -12.07 -5.57 -11.94
CA THR A 169 -11.87 -5.38 -10.49
C THR A 169 -10.72 -6.25 -9.97
N VAL A 170 -10.67 -7.51 -10.40
CA VAL A 170 -9.57 -8.44 -10.07
C VAL A 170 -8.22 -7.91 -10.56
N LEU A 171 -8.16 -7.39 -11.78
CA LEU A 171 -6.95 -6.79 -12.34
C LEU A 171 -6.52 -5.55 -11.55
N LEU A 172 -7.45 -4.67 -11.18
CA LEU A 172 -7.18 -3.48 -10.38
C LEU A 172 -6.60 -3.86 -9.00
N ILE A 173 -7.17 -4.86 -8.34
CA ILE A 173 -6.65 -5.38 -7.06
C ILE A 173 -5.24 -5.94 -7.25
N ARG A 174 -4.98 -6.73 -8.29
CA ARG A 174 -3.67 -7.34 -8.57
C ARG A 174 -2.58 -6.30 -8.83
N THR A 175 -2.94 -5.18 -9.45
CA THR A 175 -1.97 -4.19 -9.95
C THR A 175 -1.92 -2.90 -9.12
N HIS A 176 -2.56 -2.87 -7.94
CA HIS A 176 -2.67 -1.64 -7.13
C HIS A 176 -1.32 -1.08 -6.63
N HIS A 177 -0.26 -1.87 -6.64
CA HIS A 177 1.11 -1.41 -6.33
C HIS A 177 1.87 -0.87 -7.56
N GLN A 178 1.28 -0.91 -8.76
CA GLN A 178 1.96 -0.49 -9.98
C GLN A 178 1.65 1.00 -10.27
N PRO A 179 2.65 1.90 -10.18
CA PRO A 179 2.41 3.35 -10.35
C PRO A 179 1.93 3.75 -11.74
N ASN A 180 2.24 2.95 -12.76
CA ASN A 180 1.87 3.18 -14.16
C ASN A 180 0.94 2.07 -14.71
N GLY A 181 0.32 1.29 -13.83
CA GLY A 181 -0.57 0.18 -14.20
C GLY A 181 -2.05 0.60 -14.33
N PRO A 182 -2.93 -0.36 -14.59
CA PRO A 182 -4.39 -0.12 -14.67
C PRO A 182 -4.97 0.51 -13.41
N ALA A 183 -4.35 0.28 -12.24
CA ALA A 183 -4.76 0.81 -10.95
C ALA A 183 -3.91 2.02 -10.50
N ALA A 184 -3.29 2.77 -11.41
CA ALA A 184 -2.40 3.89 -11.07
C ALA A 184 -3.08 4.96 -10.21
N GLU A 185 -4.37 5.25 -10.43
CA GLU A 185 -5.13 6.19 -9.62
C GLU A 185 -5.31 5.68 -8.19
N LEU A 186 -5.65 4.39 -8.03
CA LEU A 186 -5.73 3.71 -6.73
C LEU A 186 -4.38 3.74 -6.02
N HIS A 187 -3.30 3.40 -6.72
CA HIS A 187 -1.94 3.46 -6.20
C HIS A 187 -1.58 4.85 -5.67
N ALA A 188 -1.85 5.91 -6.44
CA ALA A 188 -1.53 7.28 -6.08
C ALA A 188 -2.30 7.78 -4.83
N VAL A 189 -3.50 7.22 -4.58
CA VAL A 189 -4.29 7.52 -3.37
C VAL A 189 -3.75 6.72 -2.19
N ASP A 190 -3.51 5.43 -2.37
CA ASP A 190 -3.05 4.51 -1.34
C ASP A 190 -1.66 4.92 -0.79
N ASP A 191 -0.72 5.28 -1.66
CA ASP A 191 0.63 5.72 -1.27
C ASP A 191 0.64 7.11 -0.61
N GLY A 192 -0.41 7.91 -0.80
CA GLY A 192 -0.57 9.26 -0.24
C GLY A 192 -1.26 9.32 1.13
N LEU A 193 -1.81 8.22 1.63
CA LEU A 193 -2.52 8.12 2.92
C LEU A 193 -1.66 7.45 3.99
#